data_3d5270b38f67c18235b0dfcfca00675d
#
_entry.id   3d5270b38f67c18235b0dfcfca00675d
#
_cell.length_a   1.000
_cell.length_b   1.000
_cell.length_c   1.000
_cell.angle_alpha   90.00
_cell.angle_beta   90.00
_cell.angle_gamma   90.00
#
_symmetry.space_group_name_H-M   'P 1'
#
loop_
_entity.id
_entity.type
_entity.pdbx_description
1 polymer ?
#
loop_
_entity_poly.entity_id
_entity_poly.type
_entity_poly.pdbx_seq_one_letter_code
_entity_poly.pdbx_strand_id
1 'polypeptide(L)' 'MKIGQIIKERYEIVEILGEGGMAFVYKARDKQLQRDVAIKTLKPNYVNQEKFVDRFRREAQTAANLNHPNIVQIF' A
#
# COMPACT_ATOMS: atom_id res chain seq x y z
N MET A 1 8.10 0.50 6.94
CA MET A 1 8.85 -0.10 5.80
C MET A 1 10.00 0.80 5.43
N LYS A 2 11.07 0.22 4.93
CA LYS A 2 12.27 0.95 4.57
C LYS A 2 12.52 0.84 3.07
N ILE A 3 13.14 1.86 2.48
CA ILE A 3 13.58 1.81 1.09
C ILE A 3 14.57 0.64 0.92
N GLY A 4 14.37 -0.16 -0.12
CA GLY A 4 15.14 -1.36 -0.37
C GLY A 4 14.60 -2.63 0.27
N GLN A 5 13.63 -2.50 1.18
CA GLN A 5 13.00 -3.66 1.81
C GLN A 5 12.13 -4.41 0.79
N ILE A 6 12.21 -5.75 0.81
CA ILE A 6 11.37 -6.59 -0.04
C ILE A 6 10.27 -7.20 0.82
N ILE A 7 9.02 -6.98 0.43
CA ILE A 7 7.86 -7.50 1.14
C ILE A 7 7.15 -8.56 0.31
N LYS A 8 6.65 -9.60 0.99
CA LYS A 8 5.99 -10.75 0.36
C LYS A 8 6.83 -11.40 -0.73
N GLU A 9 8.14 -11.29 -0.61
CA GLU A 9 9.12 -11.83 -1.58
C GLU A 9 8.87 -11.35 -3.02
N ARG A 10 8.21 -10.20 -3.17
CA ARG A 10 7.76 -9.73 -4.48
C ARG A 10 7.96 -8.24 -4.71
N TYR A 11 7.67 -7.39 -3.71
CA TYR A 11 7.68 -5.95 -3.87
C TYR A 11 8.89 -5.33 -3.20
N GLU A 12 9.70 -4.62 -3.96
CA GLU A 12 10.81 -3.85 -3.40
C GLU A 12 10.41 -2.40 -3.23
N ILE A 13 10.50 -1.88 -2.01
CA ILE A 13 10.16 -0.49 -1.71
C ILE A 13 11.24 0.41 -2.29
N VAL A 14 10.84 1.34 -3.15
CA VAL A 14 11.80 2.26 -3.81
C VAL A 14 11.64 3.70 -3.34
N GLU A 15 10.46 4.10 -2.89
CA GLU A 15 10.21 5.49 -2.51
C GLU A 15 9.01 5.59 -1.58
N ILE A 16 9.03 6.59 -0.70
CA ILE A 16 7.86 6.95 0.11
C ILE A 16 7.12 8.05 -0.64
N LEU A 17 5.90 7.77 -1.07
CA LEU A 17 5.09 8.73 -1.83
C LEU A 17 4.28 9.66 -0.94
N GLY A 18 3.86 9.19 0.24
CA GLY A 18 3.07 10.01 1.11
C GLY A 18 2.71 9.36 2.43
N GLU A 19 2.21 10.17 3.35
CA GLU A 19 1.72 9.74 4.65
C GLU A 19 0.42 10.47 4.95
N GLY A 20 -0.62 9.72 5.23
CA GLY A 20 -1.88 10.25 5.74
C GLY A 20 -2.04 9.98 7.23
N GLY A 21 -3.20 10.33 7.79
CA GLY A 21 -3.49 10.09 9.20
C GLY A 21 -3.45 8.61 9.60
N MET A 22 -3.91 7.72 8.70
CA MET A 22 -4.04 6.29 8.98
C MET A 22 -3.08 5.40 8.21
N ALA A 23 -2.49 5.90 7.14
CA ALA A 23 -1.78 5.05 6.19
C ALA A 23 -0.52 5.70 5.63
N PHE A 24 0.39 4.85 5.16
CA PHE A 24 1.51 5.27 4.33
C PHE A 24 1.27 4.80 2.90
N VAL A 25 1.81 5.54 1.93
CA VAL A 25 1.82 5.15 0.53
C VAL A 25 3.26 5.08 0.05
N TYR A 26 3.63 3.95 -0.52
CA TYR A 26 4.97 3.71 -1.03
C TYR A 26 4.93 3.41 -2.53
N LYS A 27 5.98 3.81 -3.23
CA LYS A 27 6.24 3.28 -4.56
C LYS A 27 7.10 2.04 -4.41
N ALA A 28 6.74 0.98 -5.10
CA ALA A 28 7.47 -0.28 -5.07
C ALA A 28 7.60 -0.87 -6.47
N ARG A 29 8.62 -1.70 -6.65
CA ARG A 29 8.81 -2.47 -7.87
C ARG A 29 8.26 -3.88 -7.66
N ASP A 30 7.26 -4.24 -8.45
CA ASP A 30 6.75 -5.61 -8.49
C ASP A 30 7.71 -6.46 -9.32
N LYS A 31 8.51 -7.26 -8.66
CA LYS A 31 9.53 -8.08 -9.33
C LYS A 31 8.93 -9.23 -10.12
N GLN A 32 7.73 -9.65 -9.78
CA GLN A 32 7.07 -10.74 -10.48
C GLN A 32 6.49 -10.30 -11.81
N LEU A 33 5.84 -9.14 -11.84
CA LEU A 33 5.22 -8.61 -13.05
C LEU A 33 6.07 -7.53 -13.73
N GLN A 34 7.25 -7.22 -13.19
CA GLN A 34 8.20 -6.25 -13.77
C GLN A 34 7.55 -4.88 -14.01
N ARG A 35 6.86 -4.36 -12.99
CA ARG A 35 6.19 -3.05 -13.08
C ARG A 35 6.21 -2.32 -11.74
N ASP A 36 6.03 -1.01 -11.81
CA ASP A 36 5.89 -0.20 -10.60
C ASP A 36 4.45 -0.29 -10.07
N VAL A 37 4.32 -0.32 -8.74
CA VAL A 37 3.03 -0.33 -8.06
C VAL A 37 3.06 0.67 -6.91
N ALA A 38 1.88 1.12 -6.49
CA ALA A 38 1.72 1.86 -5.25
C ALA A 38 1.30 0.89 -4.16
N ILE A 39 2.00 0.90 -3.04
CA ILE A 39 1.64 0.07 -1.89
C ILE A 39 1.08 0.99 -0.81
N LYS A 40 -0.13 0.71 -0.38
CA LYS A 40 -0.78 1.43 0.72
C LYS A 40 -0.83 0.53 1.94
N THR A 41 -0.29 1.01 3.06
CA THR A 41 -0.26 0.25 4.31
C THR A 41 -0.97 1.01 5.41
N LEU A 42 -1.77 0.31 6.20
CA LEU A 42 -2.40 0.89 7.37
C LEU A 42 -1.37 1.02 8.49
N LYS A 43 -1.35 2.16 9.19
CA LYS A 43 -0.43 2.36 10.31
C LYS A 43 -0.73 1.38 11.44
N PRO A 44 0.30 0.94 12.19
CA PRO A 44 0.11 -0.06 13.26
C PRO A 44 -0.95 0.28 14.28
N ASN A 45 -1.15 1.56 14.58
CA ASN A 45 -2.16 2.01 15.54
C ASN A 45 -3.59 1.64 15.15
N TYR A 46 -3.83 1.37 13.88
CA TYR A 46 -5.17 1.16 13.33
C TYR A 46 -5.45 -0.27 12.90
N VAL A 47 -4.44 -1.14 12.84
CA VAL A 47 -4.63 -2.51 12.33
C VAL A 47 -5.57 -3.36 13.18
N ASN A 48 -5.71 -3.05 14.46
CA ASN A 48 -6.61 -3.76 15.38
C ASN A 48 -7.98 -3.09 15.53
N GLN A 49 -8.26 -2.06 14.75
CA GLN A 49 -9.53 -1.33 14.82
C GLN A 49 -10.33 -1.60 13.55
N GLU A 50 -11.32 -2.46 13.68
CA GLU A 50 -12.10 -2.99 12.56
C GLU A 50 -12.68 -1.90 11.64
N LYS A 51 -13.20 -0.82 12.21
CA LYS A 51 -13.77 0.26 11.41
C LYS A 51 -12.73 0.97 10.52
N PHE A 52 -11.49 1.10 10.98
CA PHE A 52 -10.42 1.70 10.18
C PHE A 52 -9.94 0.74 9.10
N VAL A 53 -9.86 -0.54 9.39
CA VAL A 53 -9.51 -1.56 8.42
C VAL A 53 -10.54 -1.59 7.28
N ASP A 54 -11.82 -1.57 7.61
CA ASP A 54 -12.90 -1.56 6.63
C ASP A 54 -12.85 -0.31 5.76
N ARG A 55 -12.63 0.86 6.36
CA ARG A 55 -12.49 2.11 5.62
C ARG A 55 -11.28 2.07 4.70
N PHE A 56 -10.17 1.56 5.17
CA PHE A 56 -8.94 1.40 4.40
C PHE A 56 -9.17 0.55 3.14
N ARG A 57 -9.85 -0.58 3.30
CA ARG A 57 -10.19 -1.45 2.17
C ARG A 57 -11.10 -0.77 1.17
N ARG A 58 -12.11 -0.06 1.64
CA ARG A 58 -13.06 0.65 0.77
C ARG A 58 -12.39 1.75 -0.04
N GLU A 59 -11.53 2.53 0.59
CA GLU A 59 -10.82 3.62 -0.09
C GLU A 59 -9.93 3.08 -1.21
N ALA A 60 -9.22 1.99 -0.99
CA ALA A 60 -8.37 1.40 -2.02
C ALA A 60 -9.18 0.80 -3.17
N GLN A 61 -10.31 0.16 -2.88
CA GLN A 61 -11.20 -0.34 -3.93
C GLN A 61 -11.72 0.80 -4.80
N THR A 62 -12.14 1.90 -4.19
CA THR A 62 -12.62 3.07 -4.91
C THR A 62 -11.52 3.66 -5.79
N ALA A 63 -10.32 3.82 -5.28
CA ALA A 63 -9.20 4.35 -6.03
C ALA A 63 -8.82 3.42 -7.19
N ALA A 64 -8.79 2.11 -6.98
CA ALA A 64 -8.50 1.14 -8.02
C ALA A 64 -9.55 1.18 -9.14
N ASN A 65 -10.81 1.35 -8.78
CA ASN A 65 -11.89 1.45 -9.75
C ASN A 65 -11.83 2.74 -10.58
N LEU A 66 -11.23 3.79 -10.02
CA LEU A 66 -11.19 5.09 -10.68
C LEU A 66 -10.03 5.24 -11.64
N ASN A 67 -8.79 4.91 -11.31
CA ASN A 67 -7.66 5.06 -12.22
C ASN A 67 -6.33 4.51 -11.70
N HIS A 68 -6.35 3.67 -10.70
CA HIS A 68 -5.10 3.16 -10.11
C HIS A 68 -5.07 1.63 -10.10
N PRO A 69 -4.93 1.00 -11.29
CA PRO A 69 -4.97 -0.47 -11.36
C PRO A 69 -3.81 -1.16 -10.65
N ASN A 70 -2.78 -0.41 -10.28
CA ASN A 70 -1.55 -0.94 -9.70
C ASN A 70 -1.41 -0.62 -8.20
N ILE A 71 -2.53 -0.47 -7.49
CA ILE A 71 -2.51 -0.26 -6.03
C ILE A 71 -2.59 -1.60 -5.31
N VAL A 72 -1.65 -1.82 -4.40
CA VAL A 72 -1.61 -3.02 -3.54
C VAL A 72 -1.85 -2.59 -2.10
N GLN A 73 -2.81 -3.22 -1.43
CA GLN A 73 -3.06 -3.00 -0.01
C GLN A 73 -2.36 -4.04 0.84
N ILE A 74 -1.66 -3.57 1.87
CA ILE A 74 -1.00 -4.43 2.84
C ILE A 74 -1.25 -3.87 4.24
N PHE A 75 -1.65 -4.72 5.18
CA PHE A 75 -1.75 -4.34 6.59
C PHE A 75 -1.52 -5.50 7.53
#